data_fec1b3044be88dc16c145d9982ea8f99
#
_entry.id   fec1b3044be88dc16c145d9982ea8f99
#
_cell.length_a   1.000
_cell.length_b   1.000
_cell.length_c   1.000
_cell.angle_alpha   90.00
_cell.angle_beta   90.00
_cell.angle_gamma   90.00
#
_symmetry.space_group_name_H-M   'P 1'
#
loop_
_entity.id
_entity.type
_entity.pdbx_description
1 polymer ?
#
loop_
_entity_poly.entity_id
_entity_poly.type
_entity_poly.pdbx_seq_one_letter_code
_entity_poly.pdbx_strand_id
1 'polypeptide(L)'
;MANESVNYQCPACGGPLHFSSAEQKLACDYCDSRFEVAEVEALYRERQAKADAKASAAPAPEQTASPNEAEMLGMNAGYICSSCGAELISDGTVAVSTCPYCGNPAVAPGQLSGSFSPDLVIPFKLERKDALSALQEHYKGKILLPKSFISGNHIDEVQGVYVPFWLYGAHVDGEVHFDAENHRVTEYSDRTVTTINHYDAYRKGNMSFERVPVDGSTKMPDGHMDAIEPFDYSSLRPFSVAYMPGFIANRYDEDSSICRDRAEKRMEGSLISAFRQTVSSYNTASLMSQNLDYNWEDADYALFPVWMLSTSWNGKNYLFVMNGQTGRMVGELPCSKPKLALATLIFFIVAFVITRFACMGSNAFNPAYFDFDLEGVLINIVVPLVIAAIADLFLVGQLKTAVEATNADSYCGQFDLTDESDTFIRTETRVEMKQQKK
;
A
#
# COMPACT_ATOMS: atom_id res chain seq x y z
N MET A 1 -34.34 10.91 -14.14
CA MET A 1 -34.48 11.93 -13.07
C MET A 1 -33.06 12.33 -12.69
N ALA A 2 -32.73 13.64 -12.67
CA ALA A 2 -31.42 14.07 -12.19
C ALA A 2 -31.29 13.65 -10.72
N ASN A 3 -30.24 12.89 -10.39
CA ASN A 3 -29.94 12.51 -9.01
C ASN A 3 -29.61 13.77 -8.22
N GLU A 4 -30.41 14.13 -7.23
CA GLU A 4 -30.08 15.22 -6.32
C GLU A 4 -28.93 14.80 -5.41
N SER A 5 -27.91 15.66 -5.29
CA SER A 5 -26.82 15.46 -4.37
C SER A 5 -27.28 15.65 -2.92
N VAL A 6 -26.90 14.76 -2.00
CA VAL A 6 -27.16 14.94 -0.56
C VAL A 6 -26.14 15.94 -0.01
N ASN A 7 -26.63 17.05 0.53
CA ASN A 7 -25.81 18.03 1.24
C ASN A 7 -26.32 18.17 2.67
N TYR A 8 -25.51 17.82 3.64
CA TYR A 8 -25.86 17.98 5.05
C TYR A 8 -25.81 19.47 5.44
N GLN A 9 -26.98 20.02 5.72
CA GLN A 9 -27.12 21.40 6.19
C GLN A 9 -27.13 21.45 7.72
N CYS A 10 -26.50 22.50 8.26
CA CYS A 10 -26.45 22.75 9.68
C CYS A 10 -27.87 22.90 10.27
N PRO A 11 -28.25 22.11 11.28
CA PRO A 11 -29.56 22.23 11.92
C PRO A 11 -29.80 23.59 12.55
N ALA A 12 -28.73 24.33 12.93
CA ALA A 12 -28.80 25.62 13.61
C ALA A 12 -28.93 26.81 12.65
N CYS A 13 -28.22 26.83 11.50
CA CYS A 13 -28.17 28.00 10.63
C CYS A 13 -28.46 27.69 9.15
N GLY A 14 -28.61 26.43 8.76
CA GLY A 14 -28.81 26.00 7.36
C GLY A 14 -27.55 26.04 6.47
N GLY A 15 -26.39 26.43 7.00
CA GLY A 15 -25.13 26.42 6.25
C GLY A 15 -24.64 24.98 5.99
N PRO A 16 -23.67 24.76 5.07
CA PRO A 16 -23.13 23.45 4.78
C PRO A 16 -22.34 22.91 5.99
N LEU A 17 -22.43 21.60 6.19
CA LEU A 17 -21.61 20.87 7.15
C LEU A 17 -20.45 20.17 6.44
N HIS A 18 -19.30 20.12 7.08
CA HIS A 18 -18.17 19.29 6.69
C HIS A 18 -17.74 18.36 7.82
N PHE A 19 -17.11 17.24 7.52
CA PHE A 19 -16.60 16.35 8.54
C PHE A 19 -15.23 16.83 9.04
N SER A 20 -15.14 17.10 10.34
CA SER A 20 -13.88 17.45 11.02
C SER A 20 -13.17 16.20 11.49
N SER A 21 -12.05 15.86 10.85
CA SER A 21 -11.22 14.71 11.20
C SER A 21 -10.62 14.81 12.61
N ALA A 22 -10.28 16.01 13.06
CA ALA A 22 -9.73 16.25 14.40
C ALA A 22 -10.76 16.05 15.52
N GLU A 23 -12.00 16.49 15.31
CA GLU A 23 -13.05 16.40 16.31
C GLU A 23 -13.96 15.18 16.16
N GLN A 24 -13.84 14.46 15.02
CA GLN A 24 -14.68 13.33 14.64
C GLN A 24 -16.19 13.67 14.64
N LYS A 25 -16.51 14.93 14.27
CA LYS A 25 -17.86 15.51 14.25
C LYS A 25 -18.13 16.25 12.96
N LEU A 26 -19.40 16.50 12.68
CA LEU A 26 -19.81 17.43 11.63
C LEU A 26 -19.73 18.87 12.14
N ALA A 27 -19.02 19.73 11.42
CA ALA A 27 -18.75 21.12 11.77
C ALA A 27 -19.40 22.06 10.75
N CYS A 28 -19.85 23.21 11.23
CA CYS A 28 -20.38 24.30 10.41
C CYS A 28 -19.47 25.52 10.50
N ASP A 29 -18.88 25.94 9.38
CA ASP A 29 -18.01 27.12 9.33
C ASP A 29 -18.76 28.46 9.46
N TYR A 30 -20.09 28.45 9.33
CA TYR A 30 -20.92 29.67 9.41
C TYR A 30 -21.30 30.07 10.82
N CYS A 31 -21.55 29.09 11.71
CA CYS A 31 -22.03 29.34 13.07
C CYS A 31 -21.23 28.60 14.14
N ASP A 32 -20.11 27.98 13.77
CA ASP A 32 -19.21 27.22 14.66
C ASP A 32 -19.88 26.09 15.47
N SER A 33 -21.09 25.66 15.06
CA SER A 33 -21.78 24.53 15.72
C SER A 33 -21.12 23.20 15.33
N ARG A 34 -21.12 22.28 16.27
CA ARG A 34 -20.57 20.91 16.12
C ARG A 34 -21.67 19.90 16.44
N PHE A 35 -21.79 18.86 15.64
CA PHE A 35 -22.82 17.83 15.77
C PHE A 35 -22.18 16.45 15.69
N GLU A 36 -22.71 15.52 16.48
CA GLU A 36 -22.37 14.10 16.31
C GLU A 36 -22.93 13.60 14.96
N VAL A 37 -22.17 12.73 14.28
CA VAL A 37 -22.59 12.17 12.99
C VAL A 37 -23.96 11.50 13.12
N ALA A 38 -24.15 10.67 14.16
CA ALA A 38 -25.39 9.95 14.40
C ALA A 38 -26.59 10.88 14.65
N GLU A 39 -26.38 12.05 15.26
CA GLU A 39 -27.43 13.03 15.53
C GLU A 39 -27.94 13.65 14.22
N VAL A 40 -27.04 14.06 13.35
CA VAL A 40 -27.39 14.65 12.06
C VAL A 40 -28.09 13.61 11.16
N GLU A 41 -27.59 12.39 11.14
CA GLU A 41 -28.22 11.30 10.39
C GLU A 41 -29.65 10.98 10.86
N ALA A 42 -29.86 10.97 12.17
CA ALA A 42 -31.19 10.75 12.73
C ALA A 42 -32.17 11.85 12.29
N LEU A 43 -31.73 13.12 12.33
CA LEU A 43 -32.53 14.25 11.87
C LEU A 43 -32.87 14.18 10.38
N TYR A 44 -31.91 13.76 9.55
CA TYR A 44 -32.13 13.62 8.10
C TYR A 44 -33.04 12.45 7.78
N ARG A 45 -32.89 11.29 8.44
CA ARG A 45 -33.79 10.14 8.29
C ARG A 45 -35.25 10.53 8.67
N GLU A 46 -35.41 11.27 9.74
CA GLU A 46 -36.75 11.75 10.15
C GLU A 46 -37.38 12.72 9.14
N ARG A 47 -36.54 13.64 8.56
CA ARG A 47 -36.99 14.56 7.51
C ARG A 47 -37.39 13.81 6.23
N GLN A 48 -36.60 12.81 5.84
CA GLN A 48 -36.88 11.99 4.65
C GLN A 48 -38.10 11.15 4.82
N ALA A 49 -38.29 10.49 5.98
CA ALA A 49 -39.50 9.75 6.28
C ALA A 49 -40.79 10.64 6.25
N LYS A 50 -40.68 11.90 6.73
CA LYS A 50 -41.77 12.86 6.64
C LYS A 50 -42.03 13.32 5.20
N ALA A 51 -41.00 13.47 4.38
CA ALA A 51 -41.10 13.81 2.95
C ALA A 51 -41.78 12.67 2.16
N ASP A 52 -41.33 11.42 2.40
CA ASP A 52 -41.89 10.22 1.76
C ASP A 52 -43.33 9.99 2.14
N ALA A 53 -43.70 10.20 3.41
CA ALA A 53 -45.08 10.14 3.88
C ALA A 53 -45.98 11.20 3.21
N LYS A 54 -45.41 12.40 2.94
CA LYS A 54 -46.11 13.48 2.24
C LYS A 54 -46.22 13.21 0.74
N ALA A 55 -45.19 12.61 0.12
CA ALA A 55 -45.18 12.20 -1.29
C ALA A 55 -46.17 11.06 -1.55
N SER A 56 -46.31 10.11 -0.62
CA SER A 56 -47.31 9.01 -0.71
C SER A 56 -48.77 9.47 -0.57
N ALA A 57 -49.00 10.68 -0.06
CA ALA A 57 -50.30 11.29 0.06
C ALA A 57 -50.71 12.16 -1.16
N ALA A 58 -49.82 12.36 -2.14
CA ALA A 58 -50.12 13.10 -3.38
C ALA A 58 -50.42 12.11 -4.53
N PRO A 59 -51.39 12.43 -5.43
CA PRO A 59 -51.72 11.57 -6.58
C PRO A 59 -50.49 11.48 -7.51
N ALA A 60 -50.14 10.24 -7.89
CA ALA A 60 -48.97 9.92 -8.67
C ALA A 60 -49.00 10.61 -10.06
N PRO A 61 -47.97 11.29 -10.52
CA PRO A 61 -47.79 11.60 -11.93
C PRO A 61 -47.42 10.32 -12.70
N GLU A 62 -48.08 10.11 -13.85
CA GLU A 62 -47.82 9.00 -14.76
C GLU A 62 -46.32 8.91 -15.12
N GLN A 63 -45.73 7.76 -14.79
CA GLN A 63 -44.35 7.45 -15.15
C GLN A 63 -44.29 6.94 -16.59
N THR A 64 -43.77 7.75 -17.48
CA THR A 64 -43.24 7.29 -18.77
C THR A 64 -41.74 7.55 -18.82
N ALA A 65 -40.93 6.58 -18.42
CA ALA A 65 -39.53 6.43 -18.90
C ALA A 65 -39.00 5.05 -18.55
N SER A 66 -38.62 4.32 -19.58
CA SER A 66 -37.89 3.07 -19.54
C SER A 66 -36.49 3.25 -18.92
N PRO A 67 -35.90 2.20 -18.31
CA PRO A 67 -34.52 2.28 -17.78
C PRO A 67 -33.53 2.54 -18.94
N ASN A 68 -32.68 3.50 -18.74
CA ASN A 68 -31.83 4.07 -19.77
C ASN A 68 -30.71 3.13 -20.24
N GLU A 69 -30.62 2.93 -21.56
CA GLU A 69 -29.44 2.44 -22.30
C GLU A 69 -28.13 3.24 -22.04
N ALA A 70 -28.23 4.39 -21.39
CA ALA A 70 -27.08 5.22 -21.01
C ALA A 70 -26.21 4.62 -19.89
N GLU A 71 -26.78 3.72 -19.05
CA GLU A 71 -26.04 3.02 -18.00
C GLU A 71 -25.09 1.95 -18.54
N MET A 72 -25.36 1.43 -19.76
CA MET A 72 -24.53 0.40 -20.40
C MET A 72 -23.34 0.98 -21.21
N LEU A 73 -23.23 2.30 -21.36
CA LEU A 73 -22.24 2.92 -22.25
C LEU A 73 -21.16 3.73 -21.54
N GLY A 74 -21.02 3.69 -20.22
CA GLY A 74 -19.95 4.37 -19.47
C GLY A 74 -19.94 5.89 -19.67
N MET A 75 -21.09 6.51 -19.99
CA MET A 75 -21.19 7.95 -20.23
C MET A 75 -21.35 8.71 -18.91
N ASN A 76 -20.63 9.84 -18.83
CA ASN A 76 -20.60 10.79 -17.72
C ASN A 76 -21.99 11.02 -17.09
N ALA A 77 -22.16 10.64 -15.83
CA ALA A 77 -23.39 10.92 -15.08
C ALA A 77 -23.38 12.39 -14.64
N GLY A 78 -24.36 13.16 -15.12
CA GLY A 78 -24.61 14.52 -14.63
C GLY A 78 -25.41 14.49 -13.33
N TYR A 79 -25.05 15.32 -12.36
CA TYR A 79 -25.85 15.57 -11.16
C TYR A 79 -25.93 17.07 -10.85
N ILE A 80 -27.00 17.46 -10.16
CA ILE A 80 -27.25 18.87 -9.87
C ILE A 80 -26.82 19.17 -8.43
N CYS A 81 -25.99 20.21 -8.26
CA CYS A 81 -25.58 20.70 -6.95
C CYS A 81 -26.82 21.26 -6.20
N SER A 82 -27.20 20.68 -5.08
CA SER A 82 -28.36 21.10 -4.28
C SER A 82 -28.22 22.51 -3.69
N SER A 83 -26.96 23.04 -3.60
CA SER A 83 -26.70 24.36 -3.03
C SER A 83 -26.84 25.50 -4.03
N CYS A 84 -26.37 25.33 -5.29
CA CYS A 84 -26.35 26.40 -6.28
C CYS A 84 -27.08 26.06 -7.59
N GLY A 85 -27.60 24.82 -7.72
CA GLY A 85 -28.29 24.38 -8.92
C GLY A 85 -27.38 24.09 -10.12
N ALA A 86 -26.07 24.18 -9.98
CA ALA A 86 -25.15 23.91 -11.08
C ALA A 86 -25.14 22.42 -11.45
N GLU A 87 -25.14 22.13 -12.75
CA GLU A 87 -24.98 20.78 -13.25
C GLU A 87 -23.51 20.38 -13.22
N LEU A 88 -23.22 19.23 -12.58
CA LEU A 88 -21.89 18.68 -12.40
C LEU A 88 -21.78 17.36 -13.18
N ILE A 89 -20.69 17.21 -13.93
CA ILE A 89 -20.43 16.00 -14.70
C ILE A 89 -19.33 15.22 -13.99
N SER A 90 -19.61 13.95 -13.68
CA SER A 90 -18.68 13.00 -13.08
C SER A 90 -18.27 11.94 -14.10
N ASP A 91 -17.05 11.42 -13.98
CA ASP A 91 -16.56 10.28 -14.77
C ASP A 91 -17.23 8.94 -14.39
N GLY A 92 -18.24 9.00 -13.54
CA GLY A 92 -19.01 7.84 -13.09
C GLY A 92 -18.39 7.05 -11.94
N THR A 93 -17.16 7.34 -11.54
CA THR A 93 -16.47 6.68 -10.41
C THR A 93 -16.32 7.59 -9.19
N VAL A 94 -16.40 8.91 -9.36
CA VAL A 94 -16.35 9.87 -8.24
C VAL A 94 -17.74 10.05 -7.66
N ALA A 95 -17.90 9.64 -6.41
CA ALA A 95 -19.19 9.72 -5.69
C ALA A 95 -19.33 11.01 -4.88
N VAL A 96 -18.25 11.61 -4.46
CA VAL A 96 -18.22 12.88 -3.70
C VAL A 96 -17.16 13.80 -4.28
N SER A 97 -17.53 15.07 -4.51
CA SER A 97 -16.65 16.11 -5.01
C SER A 97 -17.03 17.45 -4.42
N THR A 98 -16.13 18.45 -4.50
CA THR A 98 -16.47 19.84 -4.20
C THR A 98 -17.06 20.49 -5.44
N CYS A 99 -18.19 21.15 -5.30
CA CYS A 99 -18.80 21.89 -6.42
C CYS A 99 -17.86 23.02 -6.87
N PRO A 100 -17.43 23.05 -8.15
CA PRO A 100 -16.49 24.07 -8.65
C PRO A 100 -17.10 25.47 -8.70
N TYR A 101 -18.44 25.59 -8.63
CA TYR A 101 -19.14 26.87 -8.74
C TYR A 101 -19.40 27.55 -7.38
N CYS A 102 -19.72 26.76 -6.35
CA CYS A 102 -20.05 27.34 -5.04
C CYS A 102 -19.17 26.87 -3.89
N GLY A 103 -18.20 25.97 -4.17
CA GLY A 103 -17.29 25.42 -3.16
C GLY A 103 -17.93 24.45 -2.15
N ASN A 104 -19.24 24.16 -2.27
CA ASN A 104 -19.92 23.23 -1.37
C ASN A 104 -19.58 21.78 -1.70
N PRO A 105 -19.39 20.92 -0.68
CA PRO A 105 -19.26 19.50 -0.88
C PRO A 105 -20.58 18.93 -1.44
N ALA A 106 -20.49 18.25 -2.55
CA ALA A 106 -21.62 17.61 -3.23
C ALA A 106 -21.44 16.10 -3.22
N VAL A 107 -22.40 15.37 -2.68
CA VAL A 107 -22.42 13.91 -2.68
C VAL A 107 -23.43 13.44 -3.72
N ALA A 108 -23.03 12.53 -4.60
CA ALA A 108 -23.90 11.86 -5.56
C ALA A 108 -24.38 10.50 -4.98
N PRO A 109 -25.54 10.43 -4.31
CA PRO A 109 -25.94 9.23 -3.55
C PRO A 109 -26.07 7.99 -4.42
N GLY A 110 -26.46 8.16 -5.68
CA GLY A 110 -26.60 7.06 -6.63
C GLY A 110 -25.29 6.33 -6.95
N GLN A 111 -24.15 6.97 -6.69
CA GLN A 111 -22.84 6.37 -6.94
C GLN A 111 -22.35 5.46 -5.78
N LEU A 112 -22.92 5.62 -4.59
CA LEU A 112 -22.65 4.80 -3.41
C LEU A 112 -23.92 4.12 -2.91
N SER A 113 -24.78 3.64 -3.82
CA SER A 113 -26.02 2.98 -3.48
C SER A 113 -26.17 1.65 -4.23
N GLY A 114 -27.05 0.76 -3.76
CA GLY A 114 -27.22 -0.56 -4.34
C GLY A 114 -25.94 -1.40 -4.18
N SER A 115 -25.48 -2.05 -5.24
CA SER A 115 -24.26 -2.87 -5.27
C SER A 115 -22.96 -2.07 -5.03
N PHE A 116 -23.00 -0.74 -5.14
CA PHE A 116 -21.86 0.14 -4.88
C PHE A 116 -21.90 0.77 -3.48
N SER A 117 -22.83 0.37 -2.62
CA SER A 117 -22.89 0.84 -1.24
C SER A 117 -21.78 0.18 -0.42
N PRO A 118 -20.84 0.95 0.17
CA PRO A 118 -19.89 0.38 1.10
C PRO A 118 -20.58 -0.19 2.34
N ASP A 119 -20.00 -1.26 2.90
CA ASP A 119 -20.43 -1.82 4.18
C ASP A 119 -19.81 -1.03 5.33
N LEU A 120 -18.54 -0.65 5.15
CA LEU A 120 -17.68 -0.12 6.20
C LEU A 120 -16.95 1.15 5.75
N VAL A 121 -16.49 1.94 6.72
CA VAL A 121 -15.63 3.10 6.51
C VAL A 121 -14.66 3.27 7.67
N ILE A 122 -13.45 3.70 7.38
CA ILE A 122 -12.53 4.25 8.37
C ILE A 122 -12.54 5.78 8.20
N PRO A 123 -13.04 6.56 9.17
CA PRO A 123 -13.00 8.03 9.09
C PRO A 123 -11.58 8.57 9.10
N PHE A 124 -11.36 9.71 8.41
CA PHE A 124 -10.12 10.45 8.54
C PHE A 124 -9.84 10.83 10.00
N LYS A 125 -8.61 10.64 10.47
CA LYS A 125 -8.12 11.11 11.77
C LYS A 125 -7.18 12.31 11.64
N LEU A 126 -6.39 12.32 10.56
CA LEU A 126 -5.38 13.33 10.29
C LEU A 126 -5.94 14.41 9.38
N GLU A 127 -5.49 15.63 9.59
CA GLU A 127 -5.88 16.79 8.80
C GLU A 127 -4.89 17.04 7.64
N ARG A 128 -5.27 17.93 6.72
CA ARG A 128 -4.40 18.38 5.62
C ARG A 128 -3.03 18.88 6.10
N LYS A 129 -2.97 19.59 7.24
CA LYS A 129 -1.72 20.08 7.83
C LYS A 129 -0.76 18.95 8.23
N ASP A 130 -1.31 17.81 8.68
CA ASP A 130 -0.53 16.65 9.09
C ASP A 130 0.06 15.96 7.86
N ALA A 131 -0.69 15.89 6.75
CA ALA A 131 -0.20 15.40 5.47
C ALA A 131 0.95 16.24 4.93
N LEU A 132 0.87 17.57 5.04
CA LEU A 132 1.95 18.48 4.68
C LEU A 132 3.21 18.28 5.54
N SER A 133 3.01 18.10 6.84
CA SER A 133 4.11 17.83 7.78
C SER A 133 4.78 16.48 7.49
N ALA A 134 3.99 15.44 7.22
CA ALA A 134 4.48 14.12 6.84
C ALA A 134 5.28 14.15 5.55
N LEU A 135 4.86 14.95 4.55
CA LEU A 135 5.60 15.13 3.31
C LEU A 135 6.97 15.77 3.54
N GLN A 136 7.03 16.80 4.40
CA GLN A 136 8.30 17.43 4.76
C GLN A 136 9.24 16.45 5.48
N GLU A 137 8.69 15.62 6.37
CA GLU A 137 9.45 14.57 7.05
C GLU A 137 9.95 13.50 6.07
N HIS A 138 9.12 13.13 5.09
CA HIS A 138 9.48 12.16 4.04
C HIS A 138 10.69 12.59 3.21
N TYR A 139 10.94 13.90 3.06
CA TYR A 139 12.12 14.43 2.37
C TYR A 139 13.39 14.43 3.21
N LYS A 140 13.28 14.35 4.55
CA LYS A 140 14.45 14.41 5.42
C LYS A 140 15.39 13.22 5.22
N GLY A 141 16.69 13.48 5.27
CA GLY A 141 17.71 12.45 5.13
C GLY A 141 17.92 11.92 3.71
N LYS A 142 17.13 12.35 2.72
CA LYS A 142 17.24 11.91 1.33
C LYS A 142 18.34 12.68 0.60
N ILE A 143 19.61 12.23 0.74
CA ILE A 143 20.80 12.89 0.21
C ILE A 143 20.71 13.13 -1.30
N LEU A 144 20.18 12.17 -2.05
CA LEU A 144 20.05 12.22 -3.50
C LEU A 144 18.90 13.10 -4.01
N LEU A 145 18.02 13.59 -3.12
CA LEU A 145 16.86 14.41 -3.51
C LEU A 145 17.33 15.81 -4.01
N PRO A 146 16.89 16.27 -5.20
CA PRO A 146 17.21 17.61 -5.70
C PRO A 146 16.63 18.72 -4.82
N LYS A 147 17.40 19.76 -4.49
CA LYS A 147 16.89 20.90 -3.72
C LYS A 147 15.76 21.63 -4.46
N SER A 148 15.83 21.73 -5.79
CA SER A 148 14.80 22.35 -6.63
C SER A 148 13.46 21.58 -6.57
N PHE A 149 13.46 20.29 -6.31
CA PHE A 149 12.23 19.53 -6.11
C PHE A 149 11.55 19.96 -4.82
N ILE A 150 12.30 20.08 -3.72
CA ILE A 150 11.77 20.50 -2.42
C ILE A 150 11.20 21.93 -2.47
N SER A 151 11.90 22.85 -3.12
CA SER A 151 11.50 24.26 -3.19
C SER A 151 10.41 24.56 -4.22
N GLY A 152 10.21 23.69 -5.21
CA GLY A 152 9.23 23.83 -6.28
C GLY A 152 7.92 23.07 -6.05
N ASN A 153 7.78 22.38 -4.94
CA ASN A 153 6.56 21.63 -4.65
C ASN A 153 5.40 22.57 -4.36
N HIS A 154 4.42 22.54 -5.25
CA HIS A 154 3.14 23.21 -5.08
C HIS A 154 2.29 22.41 -4.08
N ILE A 155 2.32 22.87 -2.85
CA ILE A 155 1.62 22.25 -1.69
C ILE A 155 0.09 22.40 -1.80
N ASP A 156 -0.41 23.10 -2.83
CA ASP A 156 -1.83 23.39 -2.97
C ASP A 156 -2.69 22.20 -3.45
N GLU A 157 -2.07 21.09 -3.84
CA GLU A 157 -2.72 19.93 -4.44
C GLU A 157 -2.91 18.74 -3.49
N VAL A 158 -2.92 18.96 -2.16
CA VAL A 158 -3.21 17.90 -1.19
C VAL A 158 -4.71 17.68 -1.09
N GLN A 159 -5.16 16.48 -1.43
CA GLN A 159 -6.56 16.07 -1.41
C GLN A 159 -6.77 14.85 -0.53
N GLY A 160 -7.82 14.89 0.31
CA GLY A 160 -8.29 13.73 1.05
C GLY A 160 -9.26 12.93 0.19
N VAL A 161 -8.96 11.65 0.01
CA VAL A 161 -9.73 10.74 -0.84
C VAL A 161 -10.12 9.51 -0.05
N TYR A 162 -11.38 9.13 -0.07
CA TYR A 162 -11.83 7.82 0.34
C TYR A 162 -11.63 6.84 -0.82
N VAL A 163 -10.74 5.88 -0.62
CA VAL A 163 -10.39 4.86 -1.61
C VAL A 163 -11.16 3.57 -1.30
N PRO A 164 -11.75 2.91 -2.31
CA PRO A 164 -12.43 1.64 -2.15
C PRO A 164 -11.43 0.51 -1.85
N PHE A 165 -11.75 -0.31 -0.87
CA PHE A 165 -11.01 -1.52 -0.52
C PHE A 165 -11.96 -2.71 -0.35
N TRP A 166 -11.51 -3.87 -0.77
CA TRP A 166 -12.09 -5.15 -0.43
C TRP A 166 -11.32 -5.77 0.73
N LEU A 167 -12.04 -6.23 1.75
CA LEU A 167 -11.48 -6.83 2.96
C LEU A 167 -11.76 -8.32 2.93
N TYR A 168 -10.72 -9.12 2.74
CA TYR A 168 -10.86 -10.57 2.59
C TYR A 168 -10.55 -11.30 3.88
N GLY A 169 -11.45 -12.22 4.26
CA GLY A 169 -11.20 -13.24 5.29
C GLY A 169 -11.08 -14.61 4.65
N ALA A 170 -10.19 -15.44 5.17
CA ALA A 170 -10.10 -16.84 4.80
C ALA A 170 -9.43 -17.67 5.90
N HIS A 171 -9.87 -18.93 6.03
CA HIS A 171 -9.10 -19.96 6.71
C HIS A 171 -8.38 -20.78 5.64
N VAL A 172 -7.05 -20.91 5.78
CA VAL A 172 -6.22 -21.57 4.76
C VAL A 172 -5.55 -22.78 5.39
N ASP A 173 -5.86 -23.95 4.86
CA ASP A 173 -5.17 -25.20 5.15
C ASP A 173 -4.04 -25.40 4.12
N GLY A 174 -2.86 -25.80 4.57
CA GLY A 174 -1.70 -25.99 3.71
C GLY A 174 -0.92 -27.25 3.98
N GLU A 175 -0.45 -27.87 2.89
CA GLU A 175 0.51 -28.96 2.90
C GLU A 175 1.69 -28.59 2.00
N VAL A 176 2.90 -28.69 2.52
CA VAL A 176 4.11 -28.28 1.80
C VAL A 176 5.23 -29.30 1.95
N HIS A 177 6.05 -29.43 0.92
CA HIS A 177 7.27 -30.22 0.92
C HIS A 177 8.46 -29.32 0.65
N PHE A 178 9.51 -29.45 1.44
CA PHE A 178 10.78 -28.77 1.22
C PHE A 178 11.89 -29.77 0.92
N ASP A 179 12.72 -29.48 -0.09
CA ASP A 179 14.04 -30.09 -0.23
C ASP A 179 14.97 -29.39 0.78
N ALA A 180 15.26 -30.10 1.87
CA ALA A 180 16.01 -29.56 2.99
C ALA A 180 17.38 -30.24 3.11
N GLU A 181 18.43 -29.45 3.35
CA GLU A 181 19.78 -29.95 3.39
C GLU A 181 20.48 -29.61 4.72
N ASN A 182 21.19 -30.59 5.25
CA ASN A 182 22.13 -30.39 6.36
C ASN A 182 23.55 -30.61 5.87
N HIS A 183 24.39 -29.59 6.05
CA HIS A 183 25.78 -29.59 5.63
C HIS A 183 26.71 -29.82 6.82
N ARG A 184 27.60 -30.80 6.70
CA ARG A 184 28.69 -31.05 7.64
C ARG A 184 30.02 -30.92 6.94
N VAL A 185 30.81 -29.93 7.33
CA VAL A 185 32.15 -29.70 6.79
C VAL A 185 33.19 -30.33 7.72
N THR A 186 34.06 -31.19 7.19
CA THR A 186 35.20 -31.78 7.89
C THR A 186 36.48 -31.39 7.17
N GLU A 187 37.36 -30.68 7.89
CA GLU A 187 38.64 -30.24 7.36
C GLU A 187 39.75 -31.25 7.68
N TYR A 188 40.46 -31.69 6.64
CA TYR A 188 41.67 -32.50 6.74
C TYR A 188 42.89 -31.63 6.34
N SER A 189 44.07 -32.11 6.58
CA SER A 189 45.32 -31.38 6.23
C SER A 189 45.49 -31.14 4.72
N ASP A 190 44.97 -32.06 3.89
CA ASP A 190 45.11 -32.08 2.43
C ASP A 190 43.84 -31.76 1.67
N ARG A 191 42.67 -31.82 2.33
CA ARG A 191 41.36 -31.70 1.69
C ARG A 191 40.29 -31.21 2.65
N THR A 192 39.22 -30.63 2.11
CA THR A 192 37.97 -30.35 2.81
C THR A 192 36.91 -31.31 2.29
N VAL A 193 36.20 -31.98 3.19
CA VAL A 193 35.11 -32.90 2.87
C VAL A 193 33.81 -32.28 3.35
N THR A 194 32.90 -31.97 2.44
CA THR A 194 31.54 -31.50 2.76
C THR A 194 30.57 -32.66 2.55
N THR A 195 29.92 -33.09 3.62
CA THR A 195 28.84 -34.08 3.58
C THR A 195 27.51 -33.33 3.60
N ILE A 196 26.68 -33.55 2.61
CA ILE A 196 25.35 -32.93 2.45
C ILE A 196 24.32 -34.04 2.58
N ASN A 197 23.45 -33.95 3.60
CA ASN A 197 22.32 -34.83 3.77
C ASN A 197 21.06 -34.16 3.28
N HIS A 198 20.36 -34.77 2.34
CA HIS A 198 19.11 -34.31 1.77
C HIS A 198 17.90 -34.96 2.44
N TYR A 199 16.89 -34.16 2.71
CA TYR A 199 15.65 -34.58 3.34
C TYR A 199 14.45 -34.03 2.57
N ASP A 200 13.39 -34.82 2.47
CA ASP A 200 12.04 -34.32 2.19
C ASP A 200 11.39 -33.93 3.51
N ALA A 201 11.28 -32.62 3.74
CA ALA A 201 10.64 -32.09 4.94
C ALA A 201 9.19 -31.72 4.61
N TYR A 202 8.27 -32.59 5.04
CA TYR A 202 6.83 -32.39 4.93
C TYR A 202 6.31 -31.59 6.12
N ARG A 203 5.43 -30.64 5.83
CA ARG A 203 4.73 -29.83 6.84
C ARG A 203 3.28 -29.67 6.45
N LYS A 204 2.39 -29.79 7.43
CA LYS A 204 0.96 -29.51 7.30
C LYS A 204 0.53 -28.58 8.42
N GLY A 205 -0.29 -27.58 8.09
CA GLY A 205 -0.75 -26.60 9.06
C GLY A 205 -1.80 -25.68 8.46
N ASN A 206 -2.30 -24.79 9.29
CA ASN A 206 -3.31 -23.82 8.87
C ASN A 206 -3.07 -22.43 9.46
N MET A 207 -3.70 -21.44 8.86
CA MET A 207 -3.68 -20.06 9.32
C MET A 207 -4.98 -19.37 8.93
N SER A 208 -5.55 -18.58 9.83
CA SER A 208 -6.70 -17.72 9.53
C SER A 208 -6.26 -16.31 9.21
N PHE A 209 -6.93 -15.69 8.25
CA PHE A 209 -6.72 -14.32 7.85
C PHE A 209 -8.01 -13.53 8.02
N GLU A 210 -7.89 -12.34 8.61
CA GLU A 210 -9.02 -11.46 8.85
C GLU A 210 -8.80 -10.11 8.17
N ARG A 211 -9.72 -9.71 7.29
CA ARG A 211 -9.76 -8.39 6.66
C ARG A 211 -8.46 -7.99 5.96
N VAL A 212 -7.87 -8.89 5.18
CA VAL A 212 -6.74 -8.56 4.30
C VAL A 212 -7.22 -7.54 3.27
N PRO A 213 -6.71 -6.29 3.30
CA PRO A 213 -7.20 -5.25 2.42
C PRO A 213 -6.57 -5.36 1.03
N VAL A 214 -7.39 -5.15 0.01
CA VAL A 214 -6.93 -4.97 -1.37
C VAL A 214 -7.74 -3.83 -1.95
N ASP A 215 -7.08 -2.80 -2.49
CA ASP A 215 -7.78 -1.69 -3.12
C ASP A 215 -8.50 -2.14 -4.39
N GLY A 216 -9.70 -1.60 -4.60
CA GLY A 216 -10.59 -1.92 -5.73
C GLY A 216 -10.62 -0.79 -6.76
N SER A 217 -9.49 -0.10 -7.02
CA SER A 217 -9.47 1.03 -7.92
C SER A 217 -8.27 1.05 -8.85
N THR A 218 -8.50 0.91 -10.16
CA THR A 218 -7.46 1.05 -11.20
C THR A 218 -6.81 2.43 -11.24
N LYS A 219 -7.40 3.45 -10.59
CA LYS A 219 -6.87 4.80 -10.50
C LYS A 219 -5.74 4.96 -9.47
N MET A 220 -5.67 4.01 -8.53
CA MET A 220 -4.67 4.00 -7.46
C MET A 220 -3.61 2.96 -7.79
N PRO A 221 -2.31 3.32 -7.77
CA PRO A 221 -1.27 2.31 -7.96
C PRO A 221 -1.23 1.36 -6.75
N ASP A 222 -1.35 0.05 -7.00
CA ASP A 222 -1.38 -1.01 -5.99
C ASP A 222 -0.24 -0.89 -4.97
N GLY A 223 1.00 -0.71 -5.45
CA GLY A 223 2.16 -0.59 -4.57
C GLY A 223 2.12 0.63 -3.64
N HIS A 224 1.33 1.69 -3.96
CA HIS A 224 1.12 2.81 -3.05
C HIS A 224 0.08 2.45 -1.99
N MET A 225 -1.01 1.78 -2.38
CA MET A 225 -2.08 1.38 -1.47
C MET A 225 -1.59 0.33 -0.47
N ASP A 226 -0.86 -0.66 -0.93
CA ASP A 226 -0.24 -1.68 -0.08
C ASP A 226 0.80 -1.06 0.89
N ALA A 227 1.63 -0.14 0.40
CA ALA A 227 2.73 0.43 1.20
C ALA A 227 2.26 1.38 2.31
N ILE A 228 1.05 1.96 2.26
CA ILE A 228 0.50 2.78 3.35
C ILE A 228 -0.15 1.97 4.47
N GLU A 229 -0.27 0.67 4.32
CA GLU A 229 -0.76 -0.24 5.38
C GLU A 229 0.22 -0.32 6.57
N PRO A 230 -0.20 -0.77 7.76
CA PRO A 230 -1.55 -1.21 8.10
C PRO A 230 -2.49 -0.05 8.45
N PHE A 231 -3.80 -0.29 8.33
CA PHE A 231 -4.86 0.54 8.90
C PHE A 231 -5.28 -0.01 10.28
N ASP A 232 -5.66 0.89 11.20
CA ASP A 232 -6.17 0.49 12.52
C ASP A 232 -7.68 0.23 12.44
N TYR A 233 -8.06 -1.03 12.40
CA TYR A 233 -9.44 -1.48 12.31
C TYR A 233 -10.29 -1.23 13.56
N SER A 234 -9.70 -0.81 14.67
CA SER A 234 -10.47 -0.37 15.85
C SER A 234 -11.36 0.85 15.54
N SER A 235 -11.00 1.60 14.50
CA SER A 235 -11.73 2.77 14.00
C SER A 235 -12.72 2.45 12.88
N LEU A 236 -12.83 1.19 12.44
CA LEU A 236 -13.77 0.77 11.42
C LEU A 236 -15.22 0.97 11.92
N ARG A 237 -16.07 1.55 11.09
CA ARG A 237 -17.47 1.87 11.39
C ARG A 237 -18.37 1.40 10.26
N PRO A 238 -19.65 1.14 10.52
CA PRO A 238 -20.64 1.03 9.45
C PRO A 238 -20.60 2.28 8.57
N PHE A 239 -20.73 2.06 7.26
CA PHE A 239 -20.67 3.17 6.31
C PHE A 239 -21.77 4.20 6.56
N SER A 240 -21.39 5.47 6.47
CA SER A 240 -22.30 6.60 6.47
C SER A 240 -21.80 7.68 5.51
N VAL A 241 -22.72 8.22 4.73
CA VAL A 241 -22.46 9.36 3.84
C VAL A 241 -22.02 10.62 4.62
N ALA A 242 -22.32 10.69 5.91
CA ALA A 242 -21.96 11.82 6.77
C ALA A 242 -20.44 11.99 6.99
N TYR A 243 -19.64 10.96 6.72
CA TYR A 243 -18.16 11.04 6.77
C TYR A 243 -17.56 11.63 5.48
N MET A 244 -18.34 11.76 4.41
CA MET A 244 -17.85 12.14 3.08
C MET A 244 -17.66 13.66 2.88
N PRO A 245 -18.48 14.57 3.47
CA PRO A 245 -18.38 16.00 3.20
C PRO A 245 -16.99 16.58 3.54
N GLY A 246 -16.36 17.21 2.56
CA GLY A 246 -14.98 17.74 2.66
C GLY A 246 -13.90 16.86 2.07
N PHE A 247 -14.23 15.66 1.63
CA PHE A 247 -13.32 14.70 0.98
C PHE A 247 -13.86 14.25 -0.37
N ILE A 248 -12.98 13.74 -1.21
CA ILE A 248 -13.37 13.03 -2.44
C ILE A 248 -13.65 11.58 -2.05
N ALA A 249 -14.67 10.96 -2.62
CA ALA A 249 -14.88 9.53 -2.45
C ALA A 249 -15.03 8.86 -3.83
N ASN A 250 -14.28 7.81 -4.03
CA ASN A 250 -14.37 6.98 -5.22
C ASN A 250 -15.14 5.69 -4.89
N ARG A 251 -15.90 5.18 -5.85
CA ARG A 251 -16.41 3.82 -5.82
C ARG A 251 -15.38 2.87 -6.44
N TYR A 252 -15.51 1.56 -6.20
CA TYR A 252 -14.66 0.59 -6.87
C TYR A 252 -14.94 0.54 -8.38
N ASP A 253 -13.93 0.24 -9.16
CA ASP A 253 -13.96 -0.10 -10.58
C ASP A 253 -13.37 -1.50 -10.86
N GLU A 254 -12.79 -2.14 -9.83
CA GLU A 254 -12.45 -3.56 -9.79
C GLU A 254 -13.28 -4.26 -8.71
N ASP A 255 -14.04 -5.27 -9.10
CA ASP A 255 -14.88 -6.01 -8.15
C ASP A 255 -14.07 -7.00 -7.28
N SER A 256 -14.73 -7.53 -6.24
CA SER A 256 -14.06 -8.44 -5.29
C SER A 256 -13.53 -9.72 -5.94
N SER A 257 -14.08 -10.16 -7.06
CA SER A 257 -13.60 -11.37 -7.73
C SER A 257 -12.26 -11.15 -8.45
N ILE A 258 -12.06 -9.94 -8.98
CA ILE A 258 -10.81 -9.53 -9.64
C ILE A 258 -9.70 -9.32 -8.59
N CYS A 259 -10.02 -8.62 -7.51
CA CYS A 259 -9.05 -8.31 -6.46
C CYS A 259 -8.64 -9.53 -5.60
N ARG A 260 -9.43 -10.61 -5.62
CA ARG A 260 -9.19 -11.83 -4.81
C ARG A 260 -7.81 -12.43 -5.04
N ASP A 261 -7.32 -12.46 -6.28
CA ASP A 261 -6.01 -13.06 -6.62
C ASP A 261 -4.84 -12.35 -5.90
N ARG A 262 -4.97 -11.03 -5.64
CA ARG A 262 -3.97 -10.27 -4.86
C ARG A 262 -4.03 -10.64 -3.39
N ALA A 263 -5.23 -10.78 -2.81
CA ALA A 263 -5.40 -11.23 -1.44
C ALA A 263 -4.81 -12.65 -1.24
N GLU A 264 -5.11 -13.56 -2.17
CA GLU A 264 -4.61 -14.94 -2.15
C GLU A 264 -3.09 -15.00 -2.13
N LYS A 265 -2.41 -14.28 -3.02
CA LYS A 265 -0.95 -14.21 -3.07
C LYS A 265 -0.33 -13.69 -1.77
N ARG A 266 -0.97 -12.71 -1.13
CA ARG A 266 -0.50 -12.15 0.15
C ARG A 266 -0.68 -13.15 1.29
N MET A 267 -1.83 -13.87 1.34
CA MET A 267 -2.09 -14.92 2.31
C MET A 267 -1.13 -16.10 2.13
N GLU A 268 -0.93 -16.55 0.88
CA GLU A 268 0.06 -17.55 0.50
C GLU A 268 1.46 -17.17 1.00
N GLY A 269 1.89 -15.91 0.75
CA GLY A 269 3.19 -15.41 1.18
C GLY A 269 3.41 -15.55 2.68
N SER A 270 2.41 -15.19 3.50
CA SER A 270 2.47 -15.31 4.95
C SER A 270 2.48 -16.77 5.41
N LEU A 271 1.60 -17.59 4.86
CA LEU A 271 1.52 -19.02 5.23
C LEU A 271 2.82 -19.76 4.87
N ILE A 272 3.36 -19.56 3.67
CA ILE A 272 4.64 -20.16 3.25
C ILE A 272 5.81 -19.63 4.09
N SER A 273 5.78 -18.36 4.50
CA SER A 273 6.78 -17.81 5.43
C SER A 273 6.73 -18.52 6.79
N ALA A 274 5.53 -18.79 7.32
CA ALA A 274 5.35 -19.54 8.55
C ALA A 274 5.85 -20.99 8.43
N PHE A 275 5.54 -21.68 7.35
CA PHE A 275 6.09 -23.02 7.08
C PHE A 275 7.62 -23.00 6.98
N ARG A 276 8.24 -22.01 6.35
CA ARG A 276 9.71 -21.89 6.25
C ARG A 276 10.37 -21.74 7.60
N GLN A 277 9.71 -21.12 8.57
CA GLN A 277 10.23 -21.02 9.94
C GLN A 277 10.36 -22.39 10.62
N THR A 278 9.47 -23.36 10.30
CA THR A 278 9.52 -24.72 10.87
C THR A 278 10.71 -25.54 10.37
N VAL A 279 11.31 -25.17 9.24
CA VAL A 279 12.48 -25.84 8.65
C VAL A 279 13.77 -25.01 8.76
N SER A 280 13.77 -23.99 9.62
CA SER A 280 14.91 -23.08 9.84
C SER A 280 16.15 -23.76 10.48
N SER A 281 15.99 -24.98 10.98
CA SER A 281 17.10 -25.80 11.51
C SER A 281 18.00 -26.41 10.44
N TYR A 282 17.53 -26.46 9.19
CA TYR A 282 18.32 -26.90 8.04
C TYR A 282 19.23 -25.79 7.52
N ASN A 283 20.35 -26.15 6.92
CA ASN A 283 21.27 -25.18 6.30
C ASN A 283 20.61 -24.51 5.09
N THR A 284 19.89 -25.27 4.29
CA THR A 284 19.08 -24.79 3.17
C THR A 284 17.75 -25.54 3.16
N ALA A 285 16.67 -24.84 2.79
CA ALA A 285 15.37 -25.45 2.56
C ALA A 285 14.67 -24.75 1.40
N SER A 286 14.44 -25.48 0.32
CA SER A 286 13.78 -24.98 -0.89
C SER A 286 12.40 -25.60 -1.02
N LEU A 287 11.38 -24.76 -1.22
CA LEU A 287 10.01 -25.23 -1.42
C LEU A 287 9.92 -26.04 -2.73
N MET A 288 9.49 -27.29 -2.63
CA MET A 288 9.35 -28.22 -3.76
C MET A 288 7.93 -28.24 -4.30
N SER A 289 6.97 -28.34 -3.40
CA SER A 289 5.55 -28.37 -3.74
C SER A 289 4.72 -27.80 -2.61
N GLN A 290 3.56 -27.28 -2.98
CA GLN A 290 2.56 -26.80 -2.04
C GLN A 290 1.16 -27.19 -2.53
N ASN A 291 0.27 -27.43 -1.59
CA ASN A 291 -1.15 -27.58 -1.82
C ASN A 291 -1.87 -26.76 -0.75
N LEU A 292 -2.59 -25.72 -1.17
CA LEU A 292 -3.28 -24.79 -0.31
C LEU A 292 -4.77 -24.85 -0.59
N ASP A 293 -5.58 -24.98 0.45
CA ASP A 293 -7.04 -25.00 0.37
C ASP A 293 -7.60 -23.80 1.14
N TYR A 294 -8.38 -22.97 0.43
CA TYR A 294 -8.91 -21.71 0.94
C TYR A 294 -10.39 -21.83 1.23
N ASN A 295 -10.76 -21.69 2.48
CA ASN A 295 -12.15 -21.50 2.90
C ASN A 295 -12.41 -20.00 3.06
N TRP A 296 -12.94 -19.38 2.00
CA TRP A 296 -13.17 -17.94 1.94
C TRP A 296 -14.42 -17.52 2.71
N GLU A 297 -14.31 -16.37 3.36
CA GLU A 297 -15.45 -15.60 3.85
C GLU A 297 -15.96 -14.62 2.78
N ASP A 298 -17.14 -14.05 2.98
CA ASP A 298 -17.63 -12.96 2.12
C ASP A 298 -16.76 -11.72 2.33
N ALA A 299 -16.36 -11.08 1.22
CA ALA A 299 -15.54 -9.89 1.29
C ALA A 299 -16.37 -8.65 1.62
N ASP A 300 -15.96 -7.89 2.64
CA ASP A 300 -16.58 -6.61 2.99
C ASP A 300 -16.06 -5.50 2.05
N TYR A 301 -16.97 -4.64 1.56
CA TYR A 301 -16.60 -3.42 0.85
C TYR A 301 -16.39 -2.27 1.82
N ALA A 302 -15.19 -1.65 1.84
CA ALA A 302 -14.86 -0.58 2.76
C ALA A 302 -14.28 0.66 2.04
N LEU A 303 -14.46 1.84 2.64
CA LEU A 303 -13.81 3.08 2.22
C LEU A 303 -12.73 3.47 3.23
N PHE A 304 -11.48 3.62 2.73
CA PHE A 304 -10.34 3.97 3.56
C PHE A 304 -9.81 5.37 3.29
N PRO A 305 -9.38 6.11 4.33
CA PRO A 305 -8.95 7.50 4.23
C PRO A 305 -7.52 7.60 3.72
N VAL A 306 -7.32 8.26 2.59
CA VAL A 306 -6.01 8.43 1.95
C VAL A 306 -5.80 9.90 1.60
N TRP A 307 -4.73 10.51 2.09
CA TRP A 307 -4.25 11.80 1.62
C TRP A 307 -3.41 11.60 0.37
N MET A 308 -3.76 12.27 -0.71
CA MET A 308 -3.05 12.22 -1.99
C MET A 308 -2.41 13.56 -2.30
N LEU A 309 -1.17 13.51 -2.78
CA LEU A 309 -0.45 14.66 -3.30
C LEU A 309 0.16 14.28 -4.63
N SER A 310 -0.24 14.97 -5.68
CA SER A 310 0.38 14.88 -6.99
C SER A 310 1.19 16.14 -7.28
N THR A 311 2.44 15.99 -7.68
CA THR A 311 3.30 17.09 -8.09
C THR A 311 4.02 16.77 -9.39
N SER A 312 4.24 17.79 -10.23
CA SER A 312 4.98 17.63 -11.48
C SER A 312 6.37 18.29 -11.36
N TRP A 313 7.41 17.56 -11.74
CA TRP A 313 8.78 18.06 -11.76
C TRP A 313 9.55 17.52 -12.95
N ASN A 314 10.19 18.40 -13.73
CA ASN A 314 10.92 18.06 -14.95
C ASN A 314 10.11 17.18 -15.93
N GLY A 315 8.82 17.46 -16.07
CA GLY A 315 7.93 16.74 -16.99
C GLY A 315 7.53 15.32 -16.53
N LYS A 316 7.82 14.95 -15.28
CA LYS A 316 7.34 13.72 -14.64
C LYS A 316 6.41 14.06 -13.50
N ASN A 317 5.34 13.30 -13.37
CA ASN A 317 4.42 13.36 -12.24
C ASN A 317 4.93 12.44 -11.12
N TYR A 318 4.86 12.95 -9.90
CA TYR A 318 5.21 12.24 -8.68
C TYR A 318 3.97 12.21 -7.78
N LEU A 319 3.56 11.00 -7.43
CA LEU A 319 2.43 10.75 -6.54
C LEU A 319 2.97 10.40 -5.16
N PHE A 320 2.47 11.10 -4.15
CA PHE A 320 2.65 10.74 -2.74
C PHE A 320 1.29 10.42 -2.16
N VAL A 321 1.23 9.38 -1.37
CA VAL A 321 0.03 9.00 -0.64
C VAL A 321 0.35 8.82 0.83
N MET A 322 -0.60 9.18 1.68
CA MET A 322 -0.48 9.02 3.12
C MET A 322 -1.75 8.40 3.68
N ASN A 323 -1.58 7.41 4.53
CA ASN A 323 -2.65 6.86 5.33
C ASN A 323 -3.27 7.97 6.19
N GLY A 324 -4.56 8.29 5.96
CA GLY A 324 -5.27 9.37 6.64
C GLY A 324 -5.56 9.10 8.12
N GLN A 325 -5.18 7.94 8.62
CA GLN A 325 -5.36 7.51 10.00
C GLN A 325 -4.02 7.43 10.76
N THR A 326 -3.01 6.77 10.17
CA THR A 326 -1.73 6.50 10.83
C THR A 326 -0.63 7.51 10.49
N GLY A 327 -0.77 8.24 9.39
CA GLY A 327 0.23 9.20 8.91
C GLY A 327 1.38 8.57 8.12
N ARG A 328 1.34 7.27 7.87
CA ARG A 328 2.36 6.60 7.05
C ARG A 328 2.30 7.13 5.63
N MET A 329 3.39 7.75 5.19
CA MET A 329 3.53 8.35 3.87
C MET A 329 4.47 7.54 2.99
N VAL A 330 4.09 7.35 1.74
CA VAL A 330 4.87 6.70 0.70
C VAL A 330 4.83 7.52 -0.59
N GLY A 331 5.81 7.29 -1.45
CA GLY A 331 5.89 7.91 -2.76
C GLY A 331 7.28 7.71 -3.37
N GLU A 332 7.40 8.02 -4.65
CA GLU A 332 8.68 7.98 -5.35
C GLU A 332 9.30 9.37 -5.37
N LEU A 333 10.58 9.44 -5.06
CA LEU A 333 11.35 10.69 -5.06
C LEU A 333 12.33 10.72 -6.25
N PRO A 334 12.52 11.89 -6.89
CA PRO A 334 13.47 12.02 -7.98
C PRO A 334 14.91 11.90 -7.49
N CYS A 335 15.72 11.19 -8.26
CA CYS A 335 17.16 11.10 -8.03
C CYS A 335 17.93 12.19 -8.78
N SER A 336 18.79 12.92 -8.08
CA SER A 336 19.71 13.89 -8.66
C SER A 336 20.92 13.18 -9.25
N LYS A 337 21.01 13.09 -10.58
CA LYS A 337 22.15 12.49 -11.29
C LYS A 337 23.52 13.03 -10.84
N PRO A 338 23.76 14.36 -10.70
CA PRO A 338 25.06 14.87 -10.26
C PRO A 338 25.38 14.49 -8.81
N LYS A 339 24.37 14.43 -7.93
CA LYS A 339 24.60 13.97 -6.54
C LYS A 339 24.90 12.47 -6.49
N LEU A 340 24.24 11.66 -7.31
CA LEU A 340 24.53 10.24 -7.44
C LEU A 340 25.95 10.02 -7.93
N ALA A 341 26.38 10.69 -9.01
CA ALA A 341 27.75 10.59 -9.51
C ALA A 341 28.81 10.99 -8.46
N LEU A 342 28.53 12.02 -7.66
CA LEU A 342 29.43 12.41 -6.56
C LEU A 342 29.45 11.35 -5.45
N ALA A 343 28.31 10.75 -5.11
CA ALA A 343 28.21 9.68 -4.12
C ALA A 343 28.98 8.44 -4.58
N THR A 344 28.79 8.01 -5.85
CA THR A 344 29.55 6.91 -6.47
C THR A 344 31.06 7.16 -6.36
N LEU A 345 31.52 8.38 -6.69
CA LEU A 345 32.94 8.72 -6.59
C LEU A 345 33.45 8.61 -5.15
N ILE A 346 32.70 9.12 -4.18
CA ILE A 346 33.08 9.06 -2.76
C ILE A 346 33.12 7.59 -2.30
N PHE A 347 32.10 6.79 -2.60
CA PHE A 347 32.07 5.37 -2.23
C PHE A 347 33.19 4.58 -2.88
N PHE A 348 33.51 4.85 -4.16
CA PHE A 348 34.62 4.25 -4.84
C PHE A 348 35.95 4.56 -4.16
N ILE A 349 36.19 5.84 -3.81
CA ILE A 349 37.45 6.24 -3.13
C ILE A 349 37.55 5.55 -1.75
N VAL A 350 36.47 5.55 -0.98
CA VAL A 350 36.47 4.92 0.35
C VAL A 350 36.67 3.40 0.22
N ALA A 351 35.99 2.74 -0.68
CA ALA A 351 36.16 1.30 -0.92
C ALA A 351 37.58 0.98 -1.43
N PHE A 352 38.12 1.79 -2.33
CA PHE A 352 39.51 1.65 -2.80
C PHE A 352 40.50 1.71 -1.64
N VAL A 353 40.40 2.71 -0.77
CA VAL A 353 41.25 2.84 0.40
C VAL A 353 41.16 1.63 1.32
N ILE A 354 39.89 1.20 1.63
CA ILE A 354 39.66 0.05 2.51
C ILE A 354 40.25 -1.24 1.91
N THR A 355 39.98 -1.52 0.64
CA THR A 355 40.50 -2.73 -0.03
C THR A 355 42.03 -2.75 -0.10
N ARG A 356 42.64 -1.60 -0.37
CA ARG A 356 44.11 -1.49 -0.36
C ARG A 356 44.68 -1.79 1.02
N PHE A 357 44.13 -1.20 2.09
CA PHE A 357 44.61 -1.48 3.44
C PHE A 357 44.36 -2.94 3.87
N ALA A 358 43.22 -3.52 3.49
CA ALA A 358 42.90 -4.91 3.81
C ALA A 358 43.86 -5.91 3.11
N CYS A 359 44.21 -5.65 1.84
CA CYS A 359 45.05 -6.57 1.06
C CYS A 359 46.57 -6.36 1.30
N MET A 360 47.04 -5.13 1.57
CA MET A 360 48.47 -4.78 1.57
C MET A 360 48.96 -4.16 2.89
N GLY A 361 48.07 -3.94 3.87
CA GLY A 361 48.44 -3.38 5.17
C GLY A 361 49.18 -2.05 5.05
N SER A 362 50.35 -1.93 5.70
CA SER A 362 51.17 -0.72 5.66
C SER A 362 51.77 -0.36 4.28
N ASN A 363 51.76 -1.30 3.33
CA ASN A 363 52.25 -1.09 1.96
C ASN A 363 51.14 -0.63 0.99
N ALA A 364 49.95 -0.35 1.46
CA ALA A 364 48.77 -0.04 0.65
C ALA A 364 48.98 1.05 -0.41
N PHE A 365 49.83 2.03 -0.14
CA PHE A 365 50.14 3.15 -1.05
C PHE A 365 51.57 3.15 -1.59
N ASN A 366 52.31 2.05 -1.47
CA ASN A 366 53.63 1.93 -2.08
C ASN A 366 53.45 1.75 -3.59
N PRO A 367 54.08 2.63 -4.44
CA PRO A 367 53.98 2.57 -5.90
C PRO A 367 54.41 1.24 -6.51
N ALA A 368 55.32 0.50 -5.86
CA ALA A 368 55.81 -0.79 -6.32
C ALA A 368 54.72 -1.91 -6.33
N TYR A 369 53.61 -1.69 -5.66
CA TYR A 369 52.49 -2.65 -5.58
C TYR A 369 51.25 -2.19 -6.37
N PHE A 370 51.35 -1.19 -7.27
CA PHE A 370 50.32 -0.82 -8.23
C PHE A 370 50.48 -1.58 -9.54
N ASP A 371 50.22 -2.88 -9.49
CA ASP A 371 50.26 -3.71 -10.70
C ASP A 371 48.99 -3.60 -11.48
N PHE A 372 49.09 -3.58 -12.81
CA PHE A 372 47.96 -3.61 -13.77
C PHE A 372 47.79 -5.01 -14.39
N ASP A 373 48.29 -6.04 -13.72
CA ASP A 373 47.94 -7.40 -14.04
C ASP A 373 46.47 -7.70 -13.65
N LEU A 374 45.99 -8.91 -13.92
CA LEU A 374 44.59 -9.29 -13.67
C LEU A 374 44.18 -9.13 -12.19
N GLU A 375 45.08 -9.51 -11.26
CA GLU A 375 44.83 -9.38 -9.81
C GLU A 375 44.84 -7.91 -9.37
N GLY A 376 45.76 -7.10 -9.86
CA GLY A 376 45.86 -5.66 -9.57
C GLY A 376 44.65 -4.90 -10.07
N VAL A 377 44.14 -5.18 -11.27
CA VAL A 377 42.92 -4.61 -11.81
C VAL A 377 41.72 -5.03 -10.96
N LEU A 378 41.62 -6.29 -10.56
CA LEU A 378 40.53 -6.80 -9.74
C LEU A 378 40.46 -6.05 -8.40
N ILE A 379 41.59 -5.97 -7.67
CA ILE A 379 41.63 -5.36 -6.33
C ILE A 379 41.49 -3.84 -6.39
N ASN A 380 42.08 -3.18 -7.37
CA ASN A 380 42.17 -1.72 -7.40
C ASN A 380 40.99 -1.05 -8.11
N ILE A 381 40.26 -1.76 -8.97
CA ILE A 381 39.19 -1.17 -9.79
C ILE A 381 37.88 -1.93 -9.60
N VAL A 382 37.88 -3.24 -9.84
CA VAL A 382 36.63 -4.00 -9.90
C VAL A 382 35.98 -4.11 -8.54
N VAL A 383 36.69 -4.51 -7.50
CA VAL A 383 36.14 -4.67 -6.15
C VAL A 383 35.61 -3.34 -5.59
N PRO A 384 36.34 -2.21 -5.63
CA PRO A 384 35.82 -0.93 -5.18
C PRO A 384 34.62 -0.44 -5.98
N LEU A 385 34.57 -0.71 -7.31
CA LEU A 385 33.47 -0.34 -8.16
C LEU A 385 32.19 -1.12 -7.80
N VAL A 386 32.31 -2.41 -7.54
CA VAL A 386 31.18 -3.26 -7.11
C VAL A 386 30.63 -2.79 -5.76
N ILE A 387 31.53 -2.46 -4.80
CA ILE A 387 31.10 -1.95 -3.49
C ILE A 387 30.38 -0.60 -3.65
N ALA A 388 30.90 0.31 -4.48
CA ALA A 388 30.27 1.58 -4.75
C ALA A 388 28.89 1.41 -5.41
N ALA A 389 28.76 0.48 -6.37
CA ALA A 389 27.50 0.19 -7.03
C ALA A 389 26.43 -0.37 -6.06
N ILE A 390 26.82 -1.23 -5.13
CA ILE A 390 25.93 -1.75 -4.08
C ILE A 390 25.47 -0.62 -3.16
N ALA A 391 26.37 0.29 -2.75
CA ALA A 391 26.04 1.44 -1.93
C ALA A 391 25.09 2.41 -2.66
N ASP A 392 25.28 2.64 -3.97
CA ASP A 392 24.40 3.46 -4.80
C ASP A 392 23.01 2.83 -4.93
N LEU A 393 22.91 1.51 -5.15
CA LEU A 393 21.65 0.80 -5.17
C LEU A 393 20.86 0.97 -3.85
N PHE A 394 21.56 0.91 -2.72
CA PHE A 394 20.95 1.17 -1.41
C PHE A 394 20.43 2.60 -1.28
N LEU A 395 21.21 3.61 -1.69
CA LEU A 395 20.78 5.01 -1.64
C LEU A 395 19.61 5.31 -2.59
N VAL A 396 19.63 4.73 -3.80
CA VAL A 396 18.53 4.87 -4.77
C VAL A 396 17.29 4.15 -4.26
N GLY A 397 17.44 2.97 -3.63
CA GLY A 397 16.35 2.23 -3.02
C GLY A 397 15.59 3.04 -1.95
N GLN A 398 16.29 3.91 -1.21
CA GLN A 398 15.64 4.80 -0.23
C GLN A 398 14.71 5.86 -0.85
N LEU A 399 14.79 6.12 -2.16
CA LEU A 399 13.92 7.06 -2.86
C LEU A 399 12.60 6.43 -3.32
N LYS A 400 12.51 5.10 -3.30
CA LYS A 400 11.32 4.33 -3.68
C LYS A 400 10.73 3.69 -2.43
N THR A 401 9.58 4.18 -2.00
CA THR A 401 8.91 3.70 -0.78
C THR A 401 7.58 3.01 -1.04
N ALA A 402 7.04 3.13 -2.26
CA ALA A 402 5.86 2.41 -2.70
C ALA A 402 6.26 1.03 -3.22
N VAL A 403 5.94 -0.01 -2.47
CA VAL A 403 6.24 -1.42 -2.78
C VAL A 403 4.98 -2.24 -2.54
N GLU A 404 4.65 -3.11 -3.48
CA GLU A 404 3.55 -4.04 -3.34
C GLU A 404 3.77 -5.01 -2.17
N ALA A 405 2.71 -5.28 -1.42
CA ALA A 405 2.76 -6.22 -0.31
C ALA A 405 2.76 -7.66 -0.84
N THR A 406 3.74 -8.43 -0.42
CA THR A 406 3.87 -9.86 -0.78
C THR A 406 3.29 -10.78 0.29
N ASN A 407 2.92 -10.24 1.44
CA ASN A 407 2.38 -10.99 2.57
C ASN A 407 1.27 -10.21 3.30
N ALA A 408 0.55 -10.91 4.16
CA ALA A 408 -0.56 -10.41 4.94
C ALA A 408 -0.30 -10.55 6.46
N ASP A 409 0.97 -10.44 6.89
CA ASP A 409 1.40 -10.72 8.27
C ASP A 409 0.68 -9.87 9.34
N SER A 410 0.23 -8.66 8.97
CA SER A 410 -0.52 -7.78 9.88
C SER A 410 -1.99 -8.20 10.06
N TYR A 411 -2.47 -9.15 9.29
CA TYR A 411 -3.87 -9.55 9.19
C TYR A 411 -4.08 -11.05 9.44
N CYS A 412 -3.04 -11.78 9.82
CA CYS A 412 -3.11 -13.21 10.09
C CYS A 412 -3.19 -13.51 11.60
N GLY A 413 -3.87 -14.60 11.91
CA GLY A 413 -3.84 -15.24 13.22
C GLY A 413 -2.57 -16.04 13.45
N GLN A 414 -2.56 -16.80 14.53
CA GLN A 414 -1.45 -17.70 14.83
C GLN A 414 -1.42 -18.84 13.80
N PHE A 415 -0.22 -19.18 13.33
CA PHE A 415 0.01 -20.38 12.52
C PHE A 415 -0.07 -21.61 13.42
N ASP A 416 -0.86 -22.59 13.00
CA ASP A 416 -1.00 -23.90 13.68
C ASP A 416 -0.39 -25.00 12.80
N LEU A 417 0.75 -25.55 13.27
CA LEU A 417 1.39 -26.70 12.63
C LEU A 417 0.71 -27.98 13.11
N THR A 418 0.02 -28.68 12.22
CA THR A 418 -0.80 -29.86 12.57
C THR A 418 -0.08 -31.18 12.34
N ASP A 419 0.86 -31.24 11.40
CA ASP A 419 1.66 -32.43 11.13
C ASP A 419 3.04 -32.06 10.56
N GLU A 420 4.07 -32.85 10.90
CA GLU A 420 5.42 -32.70 10.35
C GLU A 420 6.13 -34.06 10.24
N SER A 421 6.90 -34.23 9.19
CA SER A 421 7.78 -35.38 9.02
C SER A 421 8.99 -35.04 8.14
N ASP A 422 10.15 -35.57 8.51
CA ASP A 422 11.40 -35.38 7.79
C ASP A 422 11.92 -36.73 7.30
N THR A 423 11.85 -36.96 6.00
CA THR A 423 12.30 -38.20 5.38
C THR A 423 13.68 -38.02 4.79
N PHE A 424 14.66 -38.79 5.28
CA PHE A 424 16.00 -38.79 4.68
C PHE A 424 15.96 -39.38 3.26
N ILE A 425 16.56 -38.68 2.29
CA ILE A 425 16.59 -39.10 0.88
C ILE A 425 17.96 -39.71 0.54
N ARG A 426 19.04 -38.93 0.70
CA ARG A 426 20.39 -39.32 0.30
C ARG A 426 21.46 -38.51 1.00
N THR A 427 22.70 -39.03 0.93
CA THR A 427 23.91 -38.28 1.29
C THR A 427 24.74 -38.01 0.03
N GLU A 428 25.16 -36.79 -0.16
CA GLU A 428 26.15 -36.37 -1.16
C GLU A 428 27.46 -35.99 -0.45
N THR A 429 28.61 -36.39 -1.03
CA THR A 429 29.91 -36.01 -0.48
C THR A 429 30.72 -35.26 -1.53
N ARG A 430 31.10 -34.04 -1.21
CA ARG A 430 31.98 -33.18 -2.03
C ARG A 430 33.37 -33.12 -1.39
N VAL A 431 34.43 -33.37 -2.17
CA VAL A 431 35.80 -33.33 -1.70
C VAL A 431 36.56 -32.26 -2.49
N GLU A 432 37.06 -31.24 -1.78
CA GLU A 432 37.89 -30.18 -2.34
C GLU A 432 39.34 -30.34 -1.83
N MET A 433 40.28 -30.51 -2.74
CA MET A 433 41.70 -30.61 -2.40
C MET A 433 42.29 -29.23 -2.08
N LYS A 434 42.96 -29.10 -0.95
CA LYS A 434 43.68 -27.88 -0.60
C LYS A 434 44.92 -27.72 -1.48
N GLN A 435 45.04 -26.60 -2.17
CA GLN A 435 46.30 -26.31 -2.93
C GLN A 435 47.44 -26.22 -1.94
N GLN A 436 48.44 -27.08 -2.12
CA GLN A 436 49.71 -26.97 -1.39
C GLN A 436 50.36 -25.64 -1.78
N LYS A 437 50.42 -24.67 -0.86
CA LYS A 437 51.28 -23.50 -1.04
C LYS A 437 52.72 -24.00 -1.15
N LYS A 438 53.29 -23.92 -2.36
CA LYS A 438 54.73 -24.07 -2.59
C LYS A 438 55.49 -22.88 -2.00
#